data_952875048353b35f367fee781f557abe
#
_entry.id   952875048353b35f367fee781f557abe
#
_cell.length_a   1.000
_cell.length_b   1.000
_cell.length_c   1.000
_cell.angle_alpha   90.00
_cell.angle_beta   90.00
_cell.angle_gamma   90.00
#
_symmetry.space_group_name_H-M   'P 1'
#
loop_
_entity.id
_entity.type
_entity.pdbx_description
1 polymer ?
#
loop_
_entity_poly.entity_id
_entity_poly.type
_entity_poly.pdbx_seq_one_letter_code
_entity_poly.pdbx_strand_id
1 'polypeptide(L)'
;MQDIHTMLSTLRRPRILVSAARHGVEDYNRARHLRRILCEQRLPSSGEAAMRLMEIEAYHDEARRTGDGSYSLSRHIDVLIALMAEAQMLRQPV
;
A
#
# COMPACT_ATOMS: atom_id res chain seq x y z
N MET A 1 -20.85 4.02 -2.61
CA MET A 1 -19.62 3.99 -1.80
C MET A 1 -18.72 2.86 -2.26
N GLN A 2 -17.48 3.14 -2.59
CA GLN A 2 -16.53 2.11 -3.01
C GLN A 2 -15.84 1.51 -1.78
N ASP A 3 -15.74 0.18 -1.75
CA ASP A 3 -14.95 -0.48 -0.73
C ASP A 3 -13.47 -0.52 -1.15
N ILE A 4 -12.60 -0.97 -0.24
CA ILE A 4 -11.17 -0.96 -0.49
C ILE A 4 -10.77 -1.85 -1.68
N HIS A 5 -11.45 -2.96 -1.87
CA HIS A 5 -11.14 -3.88 -2.97
C HIS A 5 -11.51 -3.28 -4.32
N THR A 6 -12.65 -2.60 -4.40
CA THR A 6 -13.05 -1.90 -5.61
C THR A 6 -12.06 -0.77 -5.93
N MET A 7 -11.66 -0.02 -4.90
CA MET A 7 -10.69 1.06 -5.07
C MET A 7 -9.36 0.53 -5.60
N LEU A 8 -8.88 -0.60 -5.03
CA LEU A 8 -7.64 -1.21 -5.49
C LEU A 8 -7.72 -1.71 -6.92
N SER A 9 -8.87 -2.30 -7.30
CA SER A 9 -9.02 -2.84 -8.65
C SER A 9 -9.04 -1.77 -9.72
N THR A 10 -9.32 -0.52 -9.35
CA THR A 10 -9.36 0.61 -10.29
C THR A 10 -8.04 1.39 -10.34
N LEU A 11 -7.07 1.06 -9.49
CA LEU A 11 -5.78 1.72 -9.52
C LEU A 11 -5.05 1.43 -10.82
N ARG A 12 -4.55 2.48 -11.46
CA ARG A 12 -3.76 2.35 -12.67
C ARG A 12 -2.30 2.67 -12.34
N ARG A 13 -1.48 1.63 -12.33
CA ARG A 13 -0.07 1.75 -11.99
C ARG A 13 0.77 0.97 -13.00
N PRO A 14 2.04 1.36 -13.22
CA PRO A 14 2.92 0.60 -14.11
C PRO A 14 3.01 -0.86 -13.66
N ARG A 15 3.06 -1.76 -14.64
CA ARG A 15 3.15 -3.19 -14.36
C ARG A 15 4.33 -3.56 -13.49
N ILE A 16 5.45 -2.89 -13.67
CA ILE A 16 6.66 -3.20 -12.90
C ILE A 16 6.44 -2.93 -11.41
N LEU A 17 5.73 -1.86 -11.08
CA LEU A 17 5.40 -1.57 -9.68
C LEU A 17 4.48 -2.61 -9.08
N VAL A 18 3.42 -2.96 -9.81
CA VAL A 18 2.43 -3.93 -9.34
C VAL A 18 3.06 -5.32 -9.19
N SER A 19 3.86 -5.73 -10.17
CA SER A 19 4.53 -7.03 -10.13
C SER A 19 5.51 -7.12 -8.96
N ALA A 20 6.33 -6.10 -8.77
CA ALA A 20 7.27 -6.07 -7.65
C ALA A 20 6.55 -6.12 -6.31
N ALA A 21 5.45 -5.39 -6.17
CA ALA A 21 4.66 -5.39 -4.94
C ALA A 21 4.07 -6.77 -4.67
N ARG A 22 3.52 -7.42 -5.68
CA ARG A 22 2.95 -8.77 -5.51
C ARG A 22 3.96 -9.77 -4.99
N HIS A 23 5.19 -9.69 -5.48
CA HIS A 23 6.26 -10.58 -5.00
C HIS A 23 6.62 -10.33 -3.55
N GLY A 24 6.42 -9.12 -3.04
CA GLY A 24 6.76 -8.78 -1.67
C GLY A 24 5.68 -9.06 -0.64
N VAL A 25 4.44 -9.36 -1.07
CA VAL A 25 3.32 -9.51 -0.15
C VAL A 25 3.54 -10.65 0.86
N GLU A 26 4.14 -11.75 0.44
CA GLU A 26 4.37 -12.90 1.32
C GLU A 26 5.31 -12.56 2.48
N ASP A 27 6.22 -11.62 2.29
CA ASP A 27 7.18 -11.22 3.32
C ASP A 27 6.70 -10.06 4.19
N TYR A 28 5.48 -9.59 3.95
CA TYR A 28 4.94 -8.46 4.69
C TYR A 28 4.68 -8.79 6.15
N ASN A 29 5.16 -7.91 7.03
CA ASN A 29 4.97 -8.05 8.47
C ASN A 29 4.45 -6.72 9.01
N ARG A 30 3.20 -6.72 9.53
CA ARG A 30 2.56 -5.51 10.04
C ARG A 30 3.37 -4.83 11.14
N ALA A 31 3.87 -5.64 12.08
CA ALA A 31 4.58 -5.09 13.23
C ALA A 31 5.82 -4.31 12.84
N ARG A 32 6.45 -4.70 11.74
CA ARG A 32 7.69 -4.06 11.26
C ARG A 32 7.42 -3.07 10.14
N HIS A 33 6.72 -3.51 9.09
CA HIS A 33 6.57 -2.70 7.88
C HIS A 33 5.53 -1.62 8.02
N LEU A 34 4.35 -1.94 8.54
CA LEU A 34 3.28 -0.98 8.68
C LEU A 34 3.64 0.11 9.69
N ARG A 35 4.24 -0.30 10.79
CA ARG A 35 4.68 0.65 11.82
C ARG A 35 5.66 1.68 11.25
N ARG A 36 6.58 1.22 10.42
CA ARG A 36 7.56 2.09 9.77
C ARG A 36 6.88 3.05 8.78
N ILE A 37 5.98 2.53 7.95
CA ILE A 37 5.30 3.34 6.93
C ILE A 37 4.41 4.40 7.58
N LEU A 38 3.66 4.04 8.59
CA LEU A 38 2.74 4.96 9.27
C LEU A 38 3.41 5.81 10.34
N CYS A 39 4.63 5.47 10.72
CA CYS A 39 5.38 6.15 11.79
C CYS A 39 4.60 6.16 13.10
N GLU A 40 3.95 5.06 13.45
CA GLU A 40 3.16 4.94 14.66
C GLU A 40 3.50 3.68 15.43
N GLN A 41 3.47 3.78 16.76
CA GLN A 41 3.72 2.65 17.64
C GLN A 41 2.54 1.69 17.65
N ARG A 42 1.32 2.26 17.69
CA ARG A 42 0.10 1.46 17.75
C ARG A 42 -0.42 1.21 16.34
N LEU A 43 -0.61 -0.07 16.03
CA LEU A 43 -1.08 -0.46 14.70
C LEU A 43 -2.61 -0.36 14.61
N PRO A 44 -3.13 0.26 13.53
CA PRO A 44 -4.56 0.29 13.30
C PRO A 44 -5.07 -1.06 12.79
N SER A 45 -6.38 -1.22 12.74
CA SER A 45 -7.00 -2.38 12.08
C SER A 45 -6.63 -2.41 10.60
N SER A 46 -6.81 -3.56 9.95
CA SER A 46 -6.51 -3.68 8.53
C SER A 46 -7.36 -2.74 7.67
N GLY A 47 -8.62 -2.52 8.04
CA GLY A 47 -9.47 -1.59 7.32
C GLY A 47 -8.96 -0.16 7.37
N GLU A 48 -8.64 0.31 8.58
CA GLU A 48 -8.10 1.65 8.74
C GLU A 48 -6.73 1.78 8.08
N ALA A 49 -5.89 0.74 8.25
CA ALA A 49 -4.57 0.74 7.62
C ALA A 49 -4.68 0.84 6.10
N ALA A 50 -5.57 0.07 5.48
CA ALA A 50 -5.75 0.09 4.04
C ALA A 50 -6.17 1.47 3.54
N MET A 51 -7.08 2.13 4.24
CA MET A 51 -7.52 3.47 3.85
C MET A 51 -6.38 4.49 3.95
N ARG A 52 -5.60 4.42 5.03
CA ARG A 52 -4.46 5.33 5.19
C ARG A 52 -3.39 5.06 4.15
N LEU A 53 -3.15 3.79 3.85
CA LEU A 53 -2.16 3.41 2.83
C LEU A 53 -2.59 3.85 1.43
N MET A 54 -3.89 3.85 1.15
CA MET A 54 -4.39 4.38 -0.14
C MET A 54 -3.99 5.84 -0.32
N GLU A 55 -4.12 6.64 0.72
CA GLU A 55 -3.75 8.05 0.66
C GLU A 55 -2.25 8.23 0.47
N ILE A 56 -1.45 7.45 1.20
CA ILE A 56 0.01 7.52 1.10
C ILE A 56 0.46 7.06 -0.29
N GLU A 57 -0.14 5.99 -0.80
CA GLU A 57 0.18 5.49 -2.13
C GLU A 57 -0.15 6.52 -3.21
N ALA A 58 -1.29 7.19 -3.09
CA ALA A 58 -1.67 8.23 -4.05
C ALA A 58 -0.66 9.38 -4.05
N TYR A 59 -0.13 9.74 -2.89
CA TYR A 59 0.91 10.75 -2.77
C TYR A 59 2.17 10.33 -3.53
N HIS A 60 2.60 9.08 -3.34
CA HIS A 60 3.77 8.56 -4.05
C HIS A 60 3.53 8.52 -5.57
N ASP A 61 2.34 8.12 -5.98
CA ASP A 61 2.04 8.04 -7.41
C ASP A 61 2.02 9.41 -8.07
N GLU A 62 1.50 10.41 -7.38
CA GLU A 62 1.52 11.79 -7.89
C GLU A 62 2.96 12.27 -8.05
N ALA A 63 3.83 11.99 -7.07
CA ALA A 63 5.24 12.35 -7.15
C ALA A 63 5.92 11.67 -8.35
N ARG A 64 5.57 10.41 -8.62
CA ARG A 64 6.10 9.69 -9.77
C ARG A 64 5.67 10.35 -11.07
N ARG A 65 4.38 10.67 -11.20
CA ARG A 65 3.83 11.23 -12.43
C ARG A 65 4.35 12.63 -12.74
N THR A 66 4.60 13.42 -11.70
CA THR A 66 5.10 14.79 -11.89
C THR A 66 6.62 14.89 -11.97
N GLY A 67 7.33 13.78 -11.84
CA GLY A 67 8.79 13.79 -11.90
C GLY A 67 9.44 14.47 -10.70
N ASP A 68 8.79 14.38 -9.52
CA ASP A 68 9.31 14.96 -8.29
C ASP A 68 10.63 14.29 -7.92
N GLY A 69 11.67 15.09 -7.67
CA GLY A 69 12.99 14.57 -7.33
C GLY A 69 13.04 13.80 -6.02
N SER A 70 12.06 13.98 -5.14
CA SER A 70 11.98 13.24 -3.88
C SER A 70 11.31 11.88 -4.03
N TYR A 71 10.77 11.54 -5.21
CA TYR A 71 10.13 10.27 -5.43
C TYR A 71 11.09 9.11 -5.21
N SER A 72 10.65 8.09 -4.46
CA SER A 72 11.42 6.88 -4.24
C SER A 72 10.63 5.67 -4.72
N LEU A 73 11.17 4.98 -5.74
CA LEU A 73 10.57 3.77 -6.27
C LEU A 73 10.43 2.71 -5.18
N SER A 74 11.47 2.54 -4.38
CA SER A 74 11.47 1.51 -3.33
C SER A 74 10.42 1.80 -2.26
N ARG A 75 10.26 3.04 -1.86
CA ARG A 75 9.22 3.42 -0.88
C ARG A 75 7.82 3.23 -1.45
N HIS A 76 7.63 3.56 -2.73
CA HIS A 76 6.34 3.37 -3.40
C HIS A 76 5.97 1.89 -3.43
N ILE A 77 6.94 1.02 -3.75
CA ILE A 77 6.73 -0.43 -3.75
C ILE A 77 6.38 -0.92 -2.34
N ASP A 78 7.08 -0.45 -1.32
CA ASP A 78 6.80 -0.83 0.07
C ASP A 78 5.37 -0.51 0.46
N VAL A 79 4.87 0.67 0.07
CA VAL A 79 3.49 1.08 0.36
C VAL A 79 2.49 0.20 -0.39
N LEU A 80 2.78 -0.13 -1.64
CA LEU A 80 1.92 -1.03 -2.42
C LEU A 80 1.87 -2.43 -1.82
N ILE A 81 3.01 -2.94 -1.34
CA ILE A 81 3.06 -4.25 -0.67
C ILE A 81 2.14 -4.23 0.55
N ALA A 82 2.28 -3.22 1.40
CA ALA A 82 1.47 -3.10 2.61
C ALA A 82 -0.01 -2.98 2.27
N LEU A 83 -0.36 -2.17 1.28
CA LEU A 83 -1.74 -1.98 0.85
C LEU A 83 -2.36 -3.28 0.36
N MET A 84 -1.65 -4.01 -0.50
CA MET A 84 -2.13 -5.30 -1.01
C MET A 84 -2.30 -6.33 0.10
N ALA A 85 -1.35 -6.39 1.02
CA ALA A 85 -1.39 -7.35 2.12
C ALA A 85 -2.53 -7.05 3.10
N GLU A 86 -2.72 -5.77 3.46
CA GLU A 86 -3.82 -5.40 4.36
C GLU A 86 -5.17 -5.66 3.70
N ALA A 87 -5.29 -5.42 2.40
CA ALA A 87 -6.52 -5.71 1.67
C ALA A 87 -6.82 -7.20 1.64
N GLN A 88 -5.79 -8.05 1.50
CA GLN A 88 -5.97 -9.49 1.55
C GLN A 88 -6.48 -9.96 2.90
N MET A 89 -6.02 -9.34 3.98
CA MET A 89 -6.50 -9.66 5.32
C MET A 89 -7.99 -9.37 5.48
N LEU A 90 -8.49 -8.34 4.79
CA LEU A 90 -9.91 -8.00 4.82
C LEU A 90 -10.79 -9.00 4.07
N ARG A 91 -10.21 -9.77 3.15
CA ARG A 91 -10.95 -10.78 2.39
C ARG A 91 -11.07 -12.09 3.12
N GLN A 92 -10.22 -12.35 4.10
CA GLN A 92 -10.22 -13.64 4.78
C GLN A 92 -11.44 -13.73 5.69
N PRO A 93 -12.17 -14.84 5.63
CA PRO A 93 -13.30 -15.05 6.54
C PRO A 93 -12.79 -15.20 7.97
N VAL A 94 -13.59 -14.72 8.89
CA VAL A 94 -13.28 -14.77 10.31
C VAL A 94 -13.50 -16.18 10.84
#